data_b6b70dd2897e85053e14ce2ed316588f
#
_entry.id   b6b70dd2897e85053e14ce2ed316588f
#
_cell.length_a   1.000
_cell.length_b   1.000
_cell.length_c   1.000
_cell.angle_alpha   90.00
_cell.angle_beta   90.00
_cell.angle_gamma   90.00
#
_symmetry.space_group_name_H-M   'P 1'
#
loop_
_entity.id
_entity.type
_entity.pdbx_description
1 polymer ?
#
loop_
_entity_poly.entity_id
_entity_poly.type
_entity_poly.pdbx_seq_one_letter_code
_entity_poly.pdbx_strand_id
1 'polypeptide(L)'
;QFFDNDWNKTYAAFRLESETYPGLTARDGFYTKKEFIDLQKLAENVFVEIIPEIDAPAHTLAFSHYMPEIGSKEYGMDHLDLFNPKTYEFMDGLFKEYLEGEEPVFRGKRVHIGTDEYSNKDPKVVEKFREFTDRYIRYVESFGKQACVWGALTHAKGETPVKSENVIMSAWYNGYAEPRDMVKQGYKLISIPDGLTYIVPAAGYYYDYLNCKHLYENWTPAHVGKEVFDEKDPAILGGMYAVWNDHCGNGISTKDIHHRCYPALQTLAVKMWTGVSKSVPYEEFDKQ
;
A
#
# COMPACT_ATOMS: atom_id res chain seq x y z
N GLN A 1 11.65 -2.03 4.70
CA GLN A 1 12.83 -2.31 3.87
C GLN A 1 13.84 -1.20 4.08
N PHE A 2 15.10 -1.53 4.38
CA PHE A 2 16.19 -0.55 4.44
C PHE A 2 16.83 -0.45 3.08
N PHE A 3 16.94 0.75 2.56
CA PHE A 3 17.65 0.99 1.32
C PHE A 3 19.17 0.84 1.52
N ASP A 4 19.77 -0.08 0.77
CA ASP A 4 21.21 -0.16 0.52
C ASP A 4 21.46 0.23 -0.94
N ASN A 5 22.65 0.69 -1.29
CA ASN A 5 23.02 0.97 -2.68
C ASN A 5 23.00 -0.29 -3.57
N ASP A 6 22.96 -1.46 -2.98
CA ASP A 6 22.74 -2.74 -3.62
C ASP A 6 21.41 -3.31 -3.10
N TRP A 7 20.37 -3.29 -3.93
CA TRP A 7 19.05 -3.81 -3.60
C TRP A 7 19.05 -5.26 -3.12
N ASN A 8 19.98 -6.08 -3.59
CA ASN A 8 20.10 -7.47 -3.14
C ASN A 8 20.59 -7.59 -1.69
N LYS A 9 21.19 -6.54 -1.15
CA LYS A 9 21.66 -6.44 0.24
C LYS A 9 20.73 -5.62 1.13
N THR A 10 19.73 -4.99 0.54
CA THR A 10 18.73 -4.21 1.27
C THR A 10 18.06 -5.10 2.31
N TYR A 11 17.98 -4.58 3.55
CA TYR A 11 17.27 -5.28 4.60
C TYR A 11 15.77 -5.26 4.35
N ALA A 12 15.16 -6.42 4.34
CA ALA A 12 13.71 -6.61 4.21
C ALA A 12 13.23 -7.66 5.21
N ALA A 13 12.05 -7.45 5.77
CA ALA A 13 11.53 -8.33 6.82
C ALA A 13 10.02 -8.48 6.69
N PHE A 14 9.53 -9.70 6.85
CA PHE A 14 8.11 -9.97 7.02
C PHE A 14 7.79 -9.96 8.51
N ARG A 15 6.88 -9.09 8.96
CA ARG A 15 6.70 -8.78 10.38
C ARG A 15 5.38 -9.25 10.98
N LEU A 16 4.75 -10.24 10.37
CA LEU A 16 3.62 -10.95 10.95
C LEU A 16 4.00 -12.42 11.13
N GLU A 17 3.61 -13.01 12.26
CA GLU A 17 3.86 -14.42 12.56
C GLU A 17 3.27 -15.33 11.48
N SER A 18 4.12 -16.20 10.92
CA SER A 18 3.72 -17.24 9.97
C SER A 18 4.07 -18.61 10.51
N GLU A 19 3.08 -19.49 10.59
CA GLU A 19 3.22 -20.91 10.92
C GLU A 19 3.34 -21.76 9.66
N THR A 20 2.70 -21.33 8.57
CA THR A 20 2.79 -22.01 7.26
C THR A 20 4.20 -21.98 6.70
N TYR A 21 4.93 -20.88 6.96
CA TYR A 21 6.30 -20.68 6.48
C TYR A 21 7.27 -20.44 7.66
N PRO A 22 7.66 -21.50 8.39
CA PRO A 22 8.58 -21.37 9.53
C PRO A 22 9.91 -20.73 9.13
N GLY A 23 10.28 -19.64 9.77
CA GLY A 23 11.50 -18.89 9.47
C GLY A 23 11.31 -17.69 8.52
N LEU A 24 10.12 -17.48 7.97
CA LEU A 24 9.77 -16.26 7.19
C LEU A 24 9.64 -15.04 8.11
N THR A 25 9.04 -15.22 9.29
CA THR A 25 8.83 -14.15 10.26
C THR A 25 10.16 -13.56 10.74
N ALA A 26 10.26 -12.25 10.75
CA ALA A 26 11.44 -11.51 11.22
C ALA A 26 11.75 -11.82 12.68
N ARG A 27 13.06 -11.87 13.02
CA ARG A 27 13.52 -12.17 14.39
C ARG A 27 13.76 -10.93 15.25
N ASP A 28 13.88 -9.78 14.62
CA ASP A 28 14.22 -8.49 15.26
C ASP A 28 12.99 -7.64 15.61
N GLY A 29 11.81 -8.23 15.53
CA GLY A 29 10.52 -7.63 15.87
C GLY A 29 9.42 -8.01 14.85
N PHE A 30 8.31 -8.47 15.40
CA PHE A 30 7.14 -8.88 14.61
C PHE A 30 5.89 -8.82 15.48
N TYR A 31 4.73 -8.87 14.87
CA TYR A 31 3.46 -9.10 15.53
C TYR A 31 3.15 -10.59 15.55
N THR A 32 2.81 -11.15 16.70
CA THR A 32 2.12 -12.44 16.75
C THR A 32 0.74 -12.30 16.11
N LYS A 33 0.16 -13.41 15.64
CA LYS A 33 -1.22 -13.41 15.13
C LYS A 33 -2.19 -12.85 16.18
N LYS A 34 -1.99 -13.23 17.45
CA LYS A 34 -2.82 -12.74 18.56
C LYS A 34 -2.70 -11.23 18.76
N GLU A 35 -1.50 -10.69 18.80
CA GLU A 35 -1.29 -9.24 18.94
C GLU A 35 -1.93 -8.47 17.78
N PHE A 36 -1.80 -8.98 16.55
CA PHE A 36 -2.39 -8.34 15.39
C PHE A 36 -3.93 -8.36 15.42
N ILE A 37 -4.52 -9.47 15.89
CA ILE A 37 -5.97 -9.57 16.13
C ILE A 37 -6.41 -8.58 17.21
N ASP A 38 -5.68 -8.50 18.32
CA ASP A 38 -6.01 -7.60 19.43
C ASP A 38 -5.93 -6.12 19.00
N LEU A 39 -4.94 -5.75 18.19
CA LEU A 39 -4.83 -4.41 17.60
C LEU A 39 -6.03 -4.08 16.70
N GLN A 40 -6.46 -5.02 15.86
CA GLN A 40 -7.65 -4.82 15.01
C GLN A 40 -8.91 -4.63 15.86
N LYS A 41 -9.10 -5.41 16.92
CA LYS A 41 -10.21 -5.26 17.87
C LYS A 41 -10.17 -3.88 18.57
N LEU A 42 -8.98 -3.41 18.96
CA LEU A 42 -8.83 -2.10 19.54
C LEU A 42 -9.21 -0.98 18.55
N ALA A 43 -8.77 -1.10 17.30
CA ALA A 43 -9.10 -0.16 16.23
C ALA A 43 -10.62 -0.15 15.94
N GLU A 44 -11.25 -1.31 15.86
CA GLU A 44 -12.70 -1.44 15.68
C GLU A 44 -13.49 -0.66 16.75
N ASN A 45 -13.04 -0.67 18.01
CA ASN A 45 -13.70 0.04 19.12
C ASN A 45 -13.67 1.57 18.96
N VAL A 46 -12.79 2.10 18.12
CA VAL A 46 -12.70 3.53 17.81
C VAL A 46 -13.05 3.83 16.35
N PHE A 47 -13.77 2.92 15.70
CA PHE A 47 -14.24 3.03 14.32
C PHE A 47 -13.11 3.17 13.28
N VAL A 48 -11.97 2.57 13.55
CA VAL A 48 -10.83 2.48 12.62
C VAL A 48 -10.71 1.05 12.11
N GLU A 49 -10.62 0.86 10.81
CA GLU A 49 -10.30 -0.42 10.21
C GLU A 49 -8.79 -0.49 9.94
N ILE A 50 -8.14 -1.52 10.45
CA ILE A 50 -6.79 -1.87 10.02
C ILE A 50 -6.90 -2.70 8.75
N ILE A 51 -6.34 -2.20 7.66
CA ILE A 51 -6.28 -2.89 6.36
C ILE A 51 -4.86 -3.48 6.25
N PRO A 52 -4.71 -4.80 6.42
CA PRO A 52 -3.40 -5.42 6.24
C PRO A 52 -2.99 -5.40 4.79
N GLU A 53 -1.68 -5.23 4.55
CA GLU A 53 -1.10 -5.29 3.22
C GLU A 53 -0.03 -6.38 3.16
N ILE A 54 -0.12 -7.23 2.13
CA ILE A 54 0.95 -8.13 1.70
C ILE A 54 1.30 -7.69 0.28
N ASP A 55 2.33 -6.86 0.18
CA ASP A 55 2.73 -6.30 -1.10
C ASP A 55 3.49 -7.32 -1.95
N ALA A 56 3.02 -7.50 -3.17
CA ALA A 56 3.58 -8.36 -4.21
C ALA A 56 3.03 -7.93 -5.58
N PRO A 57 3.71 -8.23 -6.71
CA PRO A 57 4.90 -9.08 -6.87
C PRO A 57 6.23 -8.34 -6.86
N ALA A 58 6.26 -7.01 -6.70
CA ALA A 58 7.45 -6.24 -6.38
C ALA A 58 7.57 -6.02 -4.86
N HIS A 59 8.66 -5.41 -4.40
CA HIS A 59 8.95 -5.17 -2.98
C HIS A 59 8.99 -6.46 -2.12
N THR A 60 9.33 -7.59 -2.74
CA THR A 60 9.21 -8.93 -2.15
C THR A 60 10.52 -9.53 -1.69
N LEU A 61 11.52 -8.71 -1.40
CA LEU A 61 12.86 -9.18 -1.03
C LEU A 61 12.84 -10.10 0.22
N ALA A 62 11.92 -9.85 1.17
CA ALA A 62 11.75 -10.74 2.33
C ALA A 62 11.32 -12.15 1.92
N PHE A 63 10.47 -12.28 0.90
CA PHE A 63 10.00 -13.56 0.38
C PHE A 63 11.07 -14.29 -0.42
N SER A 64 11.77 -13.58 -1.28
CA SER A 64 12.85 -14.18 -2.08
C SER A 64 14.11 -14.49 -1.27
N HIS A 65 14.36 -13.81 -0.15
CA HIS A 65 15.39 -14.23 0.80
C HIS A 65 15.01 -15.51 1.54
N TYR A 66 13.74 -15.67 1.86
CA TYR A 66 13.22 -16.91 2.47
C TYR A 66 13.22 -18.08 1.48
N MET A 67 12.75 -17.85 0.25
CA MET A 67 12.62 -18.85 -0.82
C MET A 67 13.25 -18.30 -2.11
N PRO A 68 14.58 -18.42 -2.30
CA PRO A 68 15.27 -17.79 -3.43
C PRO A 68 14.78 -18.21 -4.82
N GLU A 69 14.20 -19.40 -4.95
CA GLU A 69 13.69 -19.88 -6.21
C GLU A 69 12.46 -19.14 -6.76
N ILE A 70 11.73 -18.38 -5.91
CA ILE A 70 10.60 -17.55 -6.36
C ILE A 70 11.02 -16.13 -6.73
N GLY A 71 12.26 -15.72 -6.43
CA GLY A 71 12.79 -14.41 -6.83
C GLY A 71 13.13 -14.36 -8.32
N SER A 72 12.89 -13.20 -8.95
CA SER A 72 13.21 -13.00 -10.35
C SER A 72 14.72 -12.84 -10.54
N LYS A 73 15.32 -13.67 -11.39
CA LYS A 73 16.72 -13.52 -11.79
C LYS A 73 16.93 -12.41 -12.81
N GLU A 74 15.88 -12.07 -13.55
CA GLU A 74 15.93 -11.08 -14.62
C GLU A 74 15.70 -9.65 -14.11
N TYR A 75 14.77 -9.48 -13.18
CA TYR A 75 14.35 -8.16 -12.70
C TYR A 75 14.85 -7.81 -11.30
N GLY A 76 15.53 -8.72 -10.64
CA GLY A 76 16.06 -8.57 -9.28
C GLY A 76 15.27 -9.36 -8.26
N MET A 77 15.92 -9.65 -7.12
CA MET A 77 15.35 -10.47 -6.05
C MET A 77 14.22 -9.78 -5.26
N ASP A 78 14.04 -8.50 -5.46
CA ASP A 78 12.90 -7.72 -4.95
C ASP A 78 11.62 -7.89 -5.77
N HIS A 79 11.70 -8.64 -6.88
CA HIS A 79 10.58 -9.04 -7.73
C HIS A 79 10.37 -10.56 -7.65
N LEU A 80 9.13 -11.01 -7.62
CA LEU A 80 8.81 -12.43 -7.78
C LEU A 80 8.87 -12.85 -9.25
N ASP A 81 9.31 -14.09 -9.50
CA ASP A 81 9.25 -14.69 -10.83
C ASP A 81 7.81 -15.14 -11.14
N LEU A 82 7.10 -14.40 -11.98
CA LEU A 82 5.71 -14.65 -12.33
C LEU A 82 5.51 -15.82 -13.31
N PHE A 83 6.59 -16.40 -13.84
CA PHE A 83 6.54 -17.62 -14.66
C PHE A 83 6.77 -18.88 -13.84
N ASN A 84 7.16 -18.74 -12.56
CA ASN A 84 7.39 -19.87 -11.67
C ASN A 84 6.11 -20.24 -10.91
N PRO A 85 5.56 -21.45 -11.05
CA PRO A 85 4.37 -21.87 -10.32
C PRO A 85 4.53 -21.86 -8.81
N LYS A 86 5.74 -22.04 -8.28
CA LYS A 86 6.03 -21.95 -6.84
C LYS A 86 5.76 -20.57 -6.27
N THR A 87 5.85 -19.51 -7.07
CA THR A 87 5.46 -18.15 -6.68
C THR A 87 4.01 -18.12 -6.23
N TYR A 88 3.14 -18.73 -7.00
CA TYR A 88 1.70 -18.77 -6.71
C TYR A 88 1.38 -19.72 -5.55
N GLU A 89 2.06 -20.87 -5.46
CA GLU A 89 1.93 -21.77 -4.30
C GLU A 89 2.28 -21.07 -2.99
N PHE A 90 3.39 -20.31 -2.99
CA PHE A 90 3.82 -19.53 -1.84
C PHE A 90 2.83 -18.43 -1.48
N MET A 91 2.43 -17.61 -2.45
CA MET A 91 1.50 -16.50 -2.22
C MET A 91 0.10 -16.97 -1.81
N ASP A 92 -0.40 -18.04 -2.44
CA ASP A 92 -1.69 -18.66 -2.06
C ASP A 92 -1.66 -19.14 -0.61
N GLY A 93 -0.59 -19.85 -0.22
CA GLY A 93 -0.41 -20.33 1.14
C GLY A 93 -0.31 -19.20 2.18
N LEU A 94 0.39 -18.13 1.82
CA LEU A 94 0.57 -16.98 2.71
C LEU A 94 -0.75 -16.23 2.93
N PHE A 95 -1.48 -15.91 1.90
CA PHE A 95 -2.80 -15.28 2.03
C PHE A 95 -3.80 -16.18 2.76
N LYS A 96 -3.81 -17.47 2.41
CA LYS A 96 -4.71 -18.45 3.05
C LYS A 96 -4.49 -18.51 4.56
N GLU A 97 -3.26 -18.46 5.03
CA GLU A 97 -2.93 -18.50 6.46
C GLU A 97 -3.65 -17.42 7.28
N TYR A 98 -3.83 -16.24 6.69
CA TYR A 98 -4.43 -15.10 7.40
C TYR A 98 -5.91 -14.88 7.06
N LEU A 99 -6.42 -15.50 6.00
CA LEU A 99 -7.79 -15.27 5.50
C LEU A 99 -8.74 -16.41 5.79
N GLU A 100 -8.24 -17.64 6.00
CA GLU A 100 -9.05 -18.83 6.20
C GLU A 100 -9.56 -18.96 7.64
N GLY A 101 -10.74 -19.57 7.81
CA GLY A 101 -11.33 -19.90 9.09
C GLY A 101 -12.50 -19.00 9.50
N GLU A 102 -13.18 -19.38 10.58
CA GLU A 102 -14.32 -18.62 11.12
C GLU A 102 -13.86 -17.30 11.77
N GLU A 103 -12.68 -17.29 12.38
CA GLU A 103 -12.04 -16.10 12.95
C GLU A 103 -10.66 -15.88 12.30
N PRO A 104 -10.62 -15.35 11.07
CA PRO A 104 -9.37 -15.16 10.36
C PRO A 104 -8.51 -14.10 11.05
N VAL A 105 -7.18 -14.20 10.86
CA VAL A 105 -6.22 -13.22 11.40
C VAL A 105 -6.48 -11.82 10.82
N PHE A 106 -6.80 -11.74 9.53
CA PHE A 106 -7.25 -10.49 8.89
C PHE A 106 -8.76 -10.34 9.08
N ARG A 107 -9.14 -9.58 10.11
CA ARG A 107 -10.51 -9.43 10.57
C ARG A 107 -11.34 -8.47 9.73
N GLY A 108 -10.72 -7.37 9.28
CA GLY A 108 -11.36 -6.30 8.52
C GLY A 108 -12.01 -6.78 7.20
N LYS A 109 -12.78 -5.91 6.60
CA LYS A 109 -13.43 -6.17 5.30
C LYS A 109 -12.49 -6.08 4.12
N ARG A 110 -11.37 -5.37 4.28
CA ARG A 110 -10.44 -5.03 3.21
C ARG A 110 -9.08 -5.65 3.42
N VAL A 111 -8.45 -6.02 2.31
CA VAL A 111 -7.06 -6.50 2.27
C VAL A 111 -6.36 -5.83 1.10
N HIS A 112 -5.20 -5.26 1.34
CA HIS A 112 -4.36 -4.67 0.31
C HIS A 112 -3.36 -5.73 -0.20
N ILE A 113 -3.30 -5.90 -1.51
CA ILE A 113 -2.44 -6.92 -2.15
C ILE A 113 -1.19 -6.31 -2.80
N GLY A 114 -0.96 -5.00 -2.60
CA GLY A 114 0.16 -4.28 -3.19
C GLY A 114 -0.07 -4.00 -4.68
N THR A 115 0.73 -4.62 -5.51
CA THR A 115 0.69 -4.57 -6.99
C THR A 115 1.14 -3.25 -7.60
N ASP A 116 2.22 -2.68 -7.07
CA ASP A 116 2.94 -1.56 -7.65
C ASP A 116 4.33 -1.97 -8.21
N GLU A 117 4.94 -1.06 -8.88
CA GLU A 117 6.35 -1.00 -9.28
C GLU A 117 6.98 -2.28 -9.87
N TYR A 118 6.17 -3.18 -10.44
CA TYR A 118 6.73 -4.34 -11.15
C TYR A 118 7.30 -3.93 -12.51
N SER A 119 8.25 -4.72 -13.03
CA SER A 119 8.89 -4.44 -14.33
C SER A 119 7.87 -4.43 -15.49
N ASN A 120 7.98 -3.44 -16.36
CA ASN A 120 7.21 -3.33 -17.61
C ASN A 120 8.09 -3.40 -18.86
N LYS A 121 9.33 -3.89 -18.74
CA LYS A 121 10.32 -3.94 -19.82
C LYS A 121 9.99 -4.96 -20.93
N ASP A 122 9.24 -6.00 -20.58
CA ASP A 122 8.82 -7.04 -21.52
C ASP A 122 7.28 -7.15 -21.54
N PRO A 123 6.63 -7.05 -22.71
CA PRO A 123 5.17 -7.21 -22.82
C PRO A 123 4.63 -8.51 -22.20
N LYS A 124 5.36 -9.63 -22.32
CA LYS A 124 4.95 -10.89 -21.69
C LYS A 124 4.92 -10.83 -20.17
N VAL A 125 5.87 -10.08 -19.60
CA VAL A 125 5.93 -9.86 -18.15
C VAL A 125 4.81 -8.94 -17.71
N VAL A 126 4.48 -7.92 -18.51
CA VAL A 126 3.31 -7.05 -18.25
C VAL A 126 2.01 -7.87 -18.20
N GLU A 127 1.80 -8.77 -19.17
CA GLU A 127 0.61 -9.64 -19.17
C GLU A 127 0.60 -10.56 -17.94
N LYS A 128 1.73 -11.10 -17.52
CA LYS A 128 1.85 -11.90 -16.29
C LYS A 128 1.59 -11.10 -15.03
N PHE A 129 2.05 -9.85 -14.96
CA PHE A 129 1.73 -8.94 -13.87
C PHE A 129 0.22 -8.66 -13.79
N ARG A 130 -0.44 -8.48 -14.91
CA ARG A 130 -1.89 -8.28 -14.98
C ARG A 130 -2.65 -9.53 -14.56
N GLU A 131 -2.22 -10.72 -15.02
CA GLU A 131 -2.75 -12.02 -14.56
C GLU A 131 -2.60 -12.18 -13.03
N PHE A 132 -1.43 -11.83 -12.49
CA PHE A 132 -1.16 -11.87 -11.05
C PHE A 132 -2.11 -10.94 -10.28
N THR A 133 -2.25 -9.70 -10.73
CA THR A 133 -3.13 -8.72 -10.10
C THR A 133 -4.59 -9.19 -10.09
N ASP A 134 -5.12 -9.63 -11.23
CA ASP A 134 -6.49 -10.16 -11.33
C ASP A 134 -6.68 -11.39 -10.44
N ARG A 135 -5.70 -12.31 -10.44
CA ARG A 135 -5.74 -13.52 -9.61
C ARG A 135 -5.88 -13.17 -8.14
N TYR A 136 -5.04 -12.29 -7.59
CA TYR A 136 -5.05 -12.01 -6.16
C TYR A 136 -6.19 -11.09 -5.72
N ILE A 137 -6.71 -10.24 -6.59
CA ILE A 137 -8.01 -9.58 -6.37
C ILE A 137 -9.08 -10.65 -6.12
N ARG A 138 -9.23 -11.60 -7.03
CA ARG A 138 -10.24 -12.68 -6.91
C ARG A 138 -9.95 -13.63 -5.76
N TYR A 139 -8.68 -13.87 -5.47
CA TYR A 139 -8.29 -14.77 -4.39
C TYR A 139 -8.74 -14.22 -3.03
N VAL A 140 -8.44 -12.96 -2.72
CA VAL A 140 -8.89 -12.35 -1.46
C VAL A 140 -10.41 -12.19 -1.41
N GLU A 141 -11.05 -11.92 -2.54
CA GLU A 141 -12.51 -11.88 -2.64
C GLU A 141 -13.16 -13.25 -2.36
N SER A 142 -12.50 -14.34 -2.71
CA SER A 142 -13.02 -15.68 -2.40
C SER A 142 -13.14 -15.97 -0.91
N PHE A 143 -12.45 -15.21 -0.07
CA PHE A 143 -12.57 -15.22 1.40
C PHE A 143 -13.54 -14.12 1.92
N GLY A 144 -14.33 -13.51 1.04
CA GLY A 144 -15.31 -12.47 1.43
C GLY A 144 -14.68 -11.10 1.70
N LYS A 145 -13.43 -10.86 1.27
CA LYS A 145 -12.74 -9.56 1.44
C LYS A 145 -12.90 -8.68 0.21
N GLN A 146 -12.77 -7.38 0.40
CA GLN A 146 -12.63 -6.42 -0.69
C GLN A 146 -11.14 -6.16 -0.95
N ALA A 147 -10.72 -6.30 -2.20
CA ALA A 147 -9.33 -6.05 -2.58
C ALA A 147 -9.01 -4.56 -2.66
N CYS A 148 -7.84 -4.18 -2.13
CA CYS A 148 -7.20 -2.90 -2.36
C CYS A 148 -5.88 -3.12 -3.12
N VAL A 149 -5.56 -2.20 -4.04
CA VAL A 149 -4.36 -2.28 -4.90
C VAL A 149 -3.67 -0.92 -4.98
N TRP A 150 -2.38 -0.91 -5.23
CA TRP A 150 -1.69 0.29 -5.70
C TRP A 150 -1.96 0.51 -7.18
N GLY A 151 -2.03 1.77 -7.59
CA GLY A 151 -2.18 2.13 -8.98
C GLY A 151 -0.94 1.79 -9.81
N ALA A 152 -1.08 0.89 -10.78
CA ALA A 152 0.01 0.43 -11.65
C ALA A 152 -0.42 0.15 -13.10
N LEU A 153 -1.70 0.21 -13.42
CA LEU A 153 -2.22 -0.34 -14.69
C LEU A 153 -2.03 0.57 -15.91
N THR A 154 -1.66 1.84 -15.73
CA THR A 154 -1.18 2.67 -16.83
C THR A 154 0.28 2.31 -17.16
N HIS A 155 1.10 2.08 -16.13
CA HIS A 155 2.49 1.63 -16.27
C HIS A 155 2.57 0.21 -16.87
N ALA A 156 1.75 -0.70 -16.38
CA ALA A 156 1.59 -2.06 -16.88
C ALA A 156 0.41 -2.16 -17.87
N LYS A 157 0.47 -1.35 -18.92
CA LYS A 157 -0.56 -1.36 -19.98
C LYS A 157 -0.45 -2.63 -20.81
N GLY A 158 -1.53 -3.41 -20.86
CA GLY A 158 -1.61 -4.69 -21.58
C GLY A 158 -3.04 -5.09 -21.91
N GLU A 159 -3.21 -6.27 -22.52
CA GLU A 159 -4.50 -6.77 -22.99
C GLU A 159 -5.20 -7.66 -21.97
N THR A 160 -4.45 -8.30 -21.05
CA THR A 160 -5.04 -9.16 -20.02
C THR A 160 -5.98 -8.35 -19.13
N PRO A 161 -7.27 -8.71 -19.04
CA PRO A 161 -8.21 -7.98 -18.21
C PRO A 161 -7.87 -8.13 -16.73
N VAL A 162 -8.05 -7.04 -15.98
CA VAL A 162 -7.93 -6.99 -14.53
C VAL A 162 -9.26 -6.56 -13.95
N LYS A 163 -9.77 -7.32 -12.98
CA LYS A 163 -11.03 -6.99 -12.29
C LYS A 163 -10.96 -5.62 -11.64
N SER A 164 -11.99 -4.80 -11.87
CA SER A 164 -12.10 -3.44 -11.32
C SER A 164 -13.32 -3.26 -10.41
N GLU A 165 -14.38 -4.02 -10.65
CA GLU A 165 -15.58 -3.96 -9.84
C GLU A 165 -15.29 -4.32 -8.38
N ASN A 166 -15.76 -3.47 -7.46
CA ASN A 166 -15.54 -3.63 -6.02
C ASN A 166 -14.05 -3.58 -5.58
N VAL A 167 -13.17 -3.02 -6.41
CA VAL A 167 -11.74 -2.87 -6.10
C VAL A 167 -11.42 -1.41 -5.77
N ILE A 168 -10.67 -1.20 -4.68
CA ILE A 168 -10.17 0.12 -4.28
C ILE A 168 -8.74 0.26 -4.76
N MET A 169 -8.43 1.37 -5.42
CA MET A 169 -7.09 1.67 -5.91
C MET A 169 -6.51 2.90 -5.22
N SER A 170 -5.34 2.76 -4.63
CA SER A 170 -4.54 3.86 -4.12
C SER A 170 -3.82 4.55 -5.28
N ALA A 171 -4.29 5.74 -5.65
CA ALA A 171 -3.78 6.52 -6.78
C ALA A 171 -2.66 7.45 -6.30
N TRP A 172 -1.41 7.08 -6.54
CA TRP A 172 -0.22 7.73 -6.01
C TRP A 172 0.57 8.50 -7.06
N TYR A 173 0.66 8.01 -8.28
CA TYR A 173 1.41 8.64 -9.36
C TYR A 173 0.70 8.43 -10.71
N ASN A 174 0.48 9.53 -11.47
CA ASN A 174 -0.24 9.47 -12.74
C ASN A 174 0.42 8.54 -13.77
N GLY A 175 1.75 8.52 -13.85
CA GLY A 175 2.46 7.64 -14.78
C GLY A 175 2.24 6.15 -14.51
N TYR A 176 1.87 5.78 -13.29
CA TYR A 176 1.52 4.40 -12.93
C TYR A 176 0.02 4.11 -13.08
N ALA A 177 -0.83 5.07 -12.74
CA ALA A 177 -2.27 4.94 -12.96
C ALA A 177 -2.91 6.31 -13.21
N GLU A 178 -3.38 6.53 -14.44
CA GLU A 178 -4.14 7.73 -14.80
C GLU A 178 -5.51 7.70 -14.11
N PRO A 179 -5.80 8.63 -13.20
CA PRO A 179 -6.97 8.51 -12.33
C PRO A 179 -8.29 8.43 -13.09
N ARG A 180 -8.49 9.25 -14.13
CA ARG A 180 -9.73 9.23 -14.92
C ARG A 180 -9.92 7.94 -15.70
N ASP A 181 -8.83 7.35 -16.19
CA ASP A 181 -8.90 6.06 -16.88
C ASP A 181 -9.24 4.94 -15.90
N MET A 182 -8.70 4.98 -14.68
CA MET A 182 -9.00 3.99 -13.64
C MET A 182 -10.46 4.08 -13.19
N VAL A 183 -10.98 5.29 -12.98
CA VAL A 183 -12.41 5.48 -12.67
C VAL A 183 -13.30 4.98 -13.80
N LYS A 184 -12.94 5.28 -15.06
CA LYS A 184 -13.68 4.79 -16.24
C LYS A 184 -13.70 3.27 -16.35
N GLN A 185 -12.64 2.61 -15.88
CA GLN A 185 -12.59 1.15 -15.81
C GLN A 185 -13.40 0.55 -14.66
N GLY A 186 -13.85 1.37 -13.70
CA GLY A 186 -14.70 0.95 -12.58
C GLY A 186 -14.04 0.91 -11.21
N TYR A 187 -12.76 1.29 -11.10
CA TYR A 187 -12.08 1.38 -9.80
C TYR A 187 -12.65 2.53 -8.96
N LYS A 188 -12.67 2.31 -7.64
CA LYS A 188 -12.81 3.39 -6.65
C LYS A 188 -11.41 3.83 -6.22
N LEU A 189 -11.20 5.14 -6.10
CA LEU A 189 -9.87 5.68 -5.82
C LEU A 189 -9.75 6.24 -4.41
N ILE A 190 -8.57 6.07 -3.83
CA ILE A 190 -8.07 6.85 -2.70
C ILE A 190 -6.94 7.74 -3.22
N SER A 191 -7.03 9.04 -2.97
CA SER A 191 -5.99 9.99 -3.37
C SER A 191 -4.81 9.92 -2.40
N ILE A 192 -3.64 9.58 -2.93
CA ILE A 192 -2.38 9.55 -2.18
C ILE A 192 -1.24 10.08 -3.06
N PRO A 193 -1.29 11.34 -3.53
CA PRO A 193 -0.29 11.86 -4.45
C PRO A 193 1.09 11.89 -3.80
N ASP A 194 2.03 11.15 -4.40
CA ASP A 194 3.39 10.95 -3.87
C ASP A 194 4.14 12.26 -3.60
N GLY A 195 4.02 13.23 -4.50
CA GLY A 195 4.64 14.56 -4.36
C GLY A 195 4.02 15.45 -3.28
N LEU A 196 2.91 15.05 -2.63
CA LEU A 196 2.22 15.84 -1.60
C LEU A 196 2.03 15.11 -0.27
N THR A 197 1.82 13.79 -0.31
CA THR A 197 1.39 13.03 0.87
C THR A 197 2.33 11.89 1.26
N TYR A 198 3.50 11.76 0.61
CA TYR A 198 4.52 10.82 1.02
C TYR A 198 5.46 11.45 2.04
N ILE A 199 5.69 10.73 3.13
CA ILE A 199 6.73 11.01 4.14
C ILE A 199 7.76 9.90 4.00
N VAL A 200 9.02 10.27 3.64
CA VAL A 200 10.14 9.33 3.57
C VAL A 200 11.29 9.90 4.37
N PRO A 201 11.35 9.58 5.68
CA PRO A 201 12.30 10.20 6.59
C PRO A 201 13.75 10.08 6.12
N ALA A 202 14.46 11.20 6.08
CA ALA A 202 15.87 11.32 5.69
C ALA A 202 16.20 10.90 4.25
N ALA A 203 15.24 10.69 3.37
CA ALA A 203 15.46 10.21 2.01
C ALA A 203 15.96 11.29 1.04
N GLY A 204 15.45 12.52 1.18
CA GLY A 204 15.82 13.66 0.33
C GLY A 204 15.12 13.72 -1.04
N TYR A 205 14.44 12.66 -1.48
CA TYR A 205 13.67 12.61 -2.73
C TYR A 205 12.16 12.81 -2.54
N TYR A 206 11.63 12.60 -1.34
CA TYR A 206 10.29 12.98 -0.91
C TYR A 206 10.36 13.82 0.36
N TYR A 207 9.22 14.25 0.88
CA TYR A 207 9.17 15.03 2.10
C TYR A 207 9.67 14.25 3.31
N ASP A 208 10.42 14.94 4.16
CA ASP A 208 10.74 14.48 5.52
C ASP A 208 9.56 14.77 6.46
N TYR A 209 8.90 15.91 6.27
CA TYR A 209 7.63 16.31 6.88
C TYR A 209 6.69 16.83 5.82
N LEU A 210 5.40 16.49 5.87
CA LEU A 210 4.43 17.05 4.93
C LEU A 210 4.30 18.57 5.07
N ASN A 211 4.06 19.22 3.94
CA ASN A 211 3.66 20.63 3.94
C ASN A 211 2.19 20.75 4.35
N CYS A 212 1.93 20.64 5.67
CA CYS A 212 0.58 20.63 6.23
C CYS A 212 -0.19 21.93 5.90
N LYS A 213 0.49 23.07 5.87
CA LYS A 213 -0.14 24.34 5.45
C LYS A 213 -0.66 24.28 4.02
N HIS A 214 0.16 23.83 3.09
CA HIS A 214 -0.27 23.68 1.70
C HIS A 214 -1.43 22.69 1.55
N LEU A 215 -1.37 21.54 2.22
CA LEU A 215 -2.45 20.55 2.20
C LEU A 215 -3.74 21.13 2.78
N TYR A 216 -3.66 21.81 3.91
CA TYR A 216 -4.81 22.45 4.55
C TYR A 216 -5.45 23.50 3.67
N GLU A 217 -4.65 24.35 3.04
CA GLU A 217 -5.13 25.51 2.27
C GLU A 217 -5.59 25.15 0.85
N ASN A 218 -4.94 24.16 0.20
CA ASN A 218 -5.03 23.98 -1.25
C ASN A 218 -5.41 22.58 -1.70
N TRP A 219 -5.34 21.57 -0.83
CA TRP A 219 -5.61 20.19 -1.23
C TRP A 219 -6.91 19.66 -0.64
N THR A 220 -7.58 18.78 -1.36
CA THR A 220 -8.67 17.93 -0.87
C THR A 220 -8.51 16.52 -1.48
N PRO A 221 -9.20 15.50 -0.94
CA PRO A 221 -9.20 14.17 -1.55
C PRO A 221 -9.69 14.13 -3.01
N ALA A 222 -10.43 15.15 -3.47
CA ALA A 222 -10.84 15.29 -4.86
C ALA A 222 -9.68 15.59 -5.82
N HIS A 223 -8.53 16.05 -5.29
CA HIS A 223 -7.30 16.19 -6.06
C HIS A 223 -6.56 14.84 -6.07
N VAL A 224 -6.68 14.12 -7.18
CA VAL A 224 -6.06 12.81 -7.38
C VAL A 224 -4.92 12.96 -8.40
N GLY A 225 -3.70 13.04 -7.92
CA GLY A 225 -2.55 13.35 -8.76
C GLY A 225 -2.69 14.71 -9.44
N LYS A 226 -2.67 14.73 -10.76
CA LYS A 226 -2.87 15.94 -11.58
C LYS A 226 -4.34 16.25 -11.89
N GLU A 227 -5.23 15.36 -11.50
CA GLU A 227 -6.66 15.45 -11.82
C GLU A 227 -7.44 16.06 -10.65
N VAL A 228 -8.48 16.80 -10.98
CA VAL A 228 -9.45 17.32 -10.00
C VAL A 228 -10.81 16.73 -10.34
N PHE A 229 -11.39 16.04 -9.36
CA PHE A 229 -12.74 15.47 -9.42
C PHE A 229 -13.72 16.36 -8.67
N ASP A 230 -15.00 16.12 -8.85
CA ASP A 230 -16.01 16.74 -8.00
C ASP A 230 -15.84 16.25 -6.55
N GLU A 231 -16.01 17.11 -5.55
CA GLU A 231 -15.82 16.75 -4.13
C GLU A 231 -16.76 15.64 -3.63
N LYS A 232 -17.86 15.42 -4.34
CA LYS A 232 -18.83 14.37 -4.03
C LYS A 232 -18.83 13.25 -5.07
N ASP A 233 -17.78 13.16 -5.88
CA ASP A 233 -17.68 12.08 -6.86
C ASP A 233 -17.63 10.72 -6.13
N PRO A 234 -18.59 9.83 -6.38
CA PRO A 234 -18.68 8.55 -5.68
C PRO A 234 -17.53 7.59 -6.03
N ALA A 235 -16.71 7.93 -7.03
CA ALA A 235 -15.51 7.17 -7.35
C ALA A 235 -14.33 7.51 -6.43
N ILE A 236 -14.36 8.67 -5.74
CA ILE A 236 -13.28 9.13 -4.87
C ILE A 236 -13.69 8.89 -3.41
N LEU A 237 -13.06 7.90 -2.77
CA LEU A 237 -13.42 7.47 -1.42
C LEU A 237 -12.79 8.31 -0.31
N GLY A 238 -11.70 9.01 -0.61
CA GLY A 238 -10.97 9.80 0.37
C GLY A 238 -9.52 10.02 -0.01
N GLY A 239 -8.74 10.41 0.98
CA GLY A 239 -7.31 10.63 0.85
C GLY A 239 -6.51 9.84 1.87
N MET A 240 -5.23 9.69 1.60
CA MET A 240 -4.29 8.97 2.44
C MET A 240 -2.93 9.69 2.43
N TYR A 241 -2.13 9.50 3.45
CA TYR A 241 -0.70 9.77 3.42
C TYR A 241 0.06 8.48 3.72
N ALA A 242 1.30 8.40 3.29
CA ALA A 242 2.15 7.26 3.55
C ALA A 242 3.40 7.66 4.33
N VAL A 243 3.88 6.75 5.16
CA VAL A 243 5.18 6.84 5.82
C VAL A 243 6.01 5.65 5.37
N TRP A 244 6.99 5.91 4.52
CA TRP A 244 7.88 4.89 3.98
C TRP A 244 9.19 4.85 4.77
N ASN A 245 9.65 3.66 5.07
CA ASN A 245 10.78 3.44 5.97
C ASN A 245 12.07 3.09 5.22
N ASP A 246 12.29 3.65 4.04
CA ASP A 246 13.43 3.35 3.16
C ASP A 246 14.77 3.55 3.86
N HIS A 247 14.87 4.58 4.70
CA HIS A 247 16.08 4.93 5.44
C HIS A 247 15.93 4.88 6.96
N CYS A 248 14.81 4.35 7.47
CA CYS A 248 14.64 4.17 8.91
C CYS A 248 15.65 3.14 9.46
N GLY A 249 16.21 3.44 10.63
CA GLY A 249 17.31 2.68 11.21
C GLY A 249 18.65 3.43 11.17
N ASN A 250 18.79 4.43 10.32
CA ASN A 250 19.95 5.32 10.26
C ASN A 250 19.83 6.48 11.27
N GLY A 251 19.54 6.18 12.53
CA GLY A 251 19.35 7.19 13.58
C GLY A 251 17.93 7.74 13.70
N ILE A 252 16.98 7.27 12.89
CA ILE A 252 15.56 7.63 13.01
C ILE A 252 14.88 6.76 14.06
N SER A 253 14.41 7.37 15.12
CA SER A 253 13.69 6.69 16.20
C SER A 253 12.17 6.62 15.93
N THR A 254 11.47 5.75 16.68
CA THR A 254 9.99 5.70 16.68
C THR A 254 9.38 7.06 17.00
N LYS A 255 9.99 7.83 17.91
CA LYS A 255 9.54 9.17 18.26
C LYS A 255 9.65 10.13 17.08
N ASP A 256 10.72 10.03 16.29
CA ASP A 256 10.91 10.86 15.09
C ASP A 256 9.87 10.54 14.02
N ILE A 257 9.48 9.26 13.88
CA ILE A 257 8.37 8.86 13.00
C ILE A 257 7.05 9.45 13.50
N HIS A 258 6.74 9.35 14.79
CA HIS A 258 5.51 9.93 15.36
C HIS A 258 5.44 11.44 15.14
N HIS A 259 6.54 12.17 15.29
CA HIS A 259 6.57 13.62 15.04
C HIS A 259 6.21 14.00 13.61
N ARG A 260 6.42 13.07 12.64
CA ARG A 260 6.03 13.25 11.24
C ARG A 260 4.57 12.87 11.00
N CYS A 261 4.11 11.81 11.65
CA CYS A 261 2.76 11.29 11.47
C CYS A 261 1.67 12.20 12.01
N TYR A 262 1.86 12.75 13.20
CA TYR A 262 0.78 13.47 13.90
C TYR A 262 0.29 14.72 13.19
N PRO A 263 1.15 15.68 12.76
CA PRO A 263 0.66 16.84 12.02
C PRO A 263 -0.03 16.47 10.71
N ALA A 264 0.49 15.45 10.02
CA ALA A 264 -0.09 14.92 8.79
C ALA A 264 -1.48 14.33 9.03
N LEU A 265 -1.62 13.47 10.06
CA LEU A 265 -2.89 12.82 10.42
C LEU A 265 -3.99 13.84 10.70
N GLN A 266 -3.71 14.82 11.53
CA GLN A 266 -4.68 15.88 11.89
C GLN A 266 -5.08 16.70 10.68
N THR A 267 -4.12 17.09 9.86
CA THR A 267 -4.36 17.87 8.64
C THR A 267 -5.25 17.09 7.66
N LEU A 268 -4.91 15.84 7.36
CA LEU A 268 -5.69 15.04 6.43
C LEU A 268 -7.08 14.70 6.99
N ALA A 269 -7.19 14.41 8.27
CA ALA A 269 -8.48 14.14 8.91
C ALA A 269 -9.45 15.32 8.74
N VAL A 270 -8.99 16.54 8.97
CA VAL A 270 -9.80 17.75 8.75
C VAL A 270 -10.16 17.89 7.27
N LYS A 271 -9.22 17.70 6.35
CA LYS A 271 -9.48 17.82 4.91
C LYS A 271 -10.46 16.78 4.39
N MET A 272 -10.41 15.56 4.91
CA MET A 272 -11.39 14.52 4.56
C MET A 272 -12.78 14.80 5.10
N TRP A 273 -12.88 15.49 6.23
CA TRP A 273 -14.16 15.86 6.82
C TRP A 273 -14.77 17.11 6.19
N THR A 274 -13.97 18.13 5.93
CA THR A 274 -14.44 19.45 5.50
C THR A 274 -14.31 19.72 4.00
N GLY A 275 -13.51 18.94 3.27
CA GLY A 275 -13.22 19.20 1.85
C GLY A 275 -12.56 20.56 1.65
N VAL A 276 -13.13 21.40 0.79
CA VAL A 276 -12.66 22.78 0.54
C VAL A 276 -12.97 23.73 1.69
N SER A 277 -13.96 23.42 2.52
CA SER A 277 -14.36 24.29 3.63
C SER A 277 -13.26 24.37 4.68
N LYS A 278 -13.04 25.55 5.22
CA LYS A 278 -12.07 25.84 6.28
C LYS A 278 -12.79 26.47 7.44
N SER A 279 -12.71 25.88 8.61
CA SER A 279 -13.34 26.42 9.82
C SER A 279 -12.58 27.61 10.37
N VAL A 280 -11.25 27.57 10.29
CA VAL A 280 -10.31 28.59 10.79
C VAL A 280 -9.13 28.72 9.83
N PRO A 281 -8.37 29.85 9.88
CA PRO A 281 -7.08 29.95 9.18
C PRO A 281 -6.08 28.89 9.66
N TYR A 282 -5.13 28.51 8.81
CA TYR A 282 -4.13 27.49 9.15
C TYR A 282 -3.36 27.82 10.43
N GLU A 283 -2.98 29.09 10.62
CA GLU A 283 -2.22 29.57 11.79
C GLU A 283 -2.97 29.40 13.11
N GLU A 284 -4.29 29.30 13.06
CA GLU A 284 -5.14 29.01 14.22
C GLU A 284 -5.30 27.50 14.40
N PHE A 285 -5.48 26.77 13.32
CA PHE A 285 -5.54 25.30 13.30
C PHE A 285 -4.27 24.66 13.84
N ASP A 286 -3.10 25.16 13.41
CA ASP A 286 -1.78 24.65 13.79
C ASP A 286 -1.44 24.81 15.28
N LYS A 287 -2.19 25.65 16.01
CA LYS A 287 -2.03 25.88 17.45
C LYS A 287 -2.91 24.97 18.32
N GLN A 288 -3.84 24.26 17.72
CA GLN A 288 -4.75 23.35 18.42
C GLN A 288 -4.13 21.96 18.56
#